data_872703ac77fc72b7f073de3ae3b2b2f7
#
_entry.id   872703ac77fc72b7f073de3ae3b2b2f7
#
_cell.length_a   1.000
_cell.length_b   1.000
_cell.length_c   1.000
_cell.angle_alpha   90.00
_cell.angle_beta   90.00
_cell.angle_gamma   90.00
#
_symmetry.space_group_name_H-M   'P 1'
#
loop_
_entity.id
_entity.type
_entity.pdbx_description
1 polymer ?
#
loop_
_entity_poly.entity_id
_entity_poly.type
_entity_poly.pdbx_seq_one_letter_code
_entity_poly.pdbx_strand_id
1 'polypeptide(L)'
;MAKSKSVYICSECGQEYPKWSGRCNTCGAWNTLEETLIQPKSHGLARSTGGGRLPLSSINNLSFSDETRYKTGMSELDRVLGGGLVKGSLVLLGGDPGIGKSTLLLQICGCLAQDKTVLYISGEESERQIKLRADRLGVASDGLYISACNDCDTIIEGVRENKPDVVIIDSIQTMQLSELQSVPGSLVQVRECTSAFMQMAKSLEVAVFLVGHVNKDGGIAGPKVLEHIVDTVLYFEGDKQLSYRILRAAKNRFGSTNEIGVFEMQDKGLEQVENPSAMLLLGRPAGVSGITVLCTVEGTRPILAEVQALVSKTSFSAPRRMTTGFDYSRLCVLLAVLEKRTGYNFGGYDVYINVIGGLKIDEPASDLAIALALYSGLRDIPIGDDVAMFGEVGLGGEIRAVSHIRERVREAARMGFSKCIVPKSSLKNLDKSENYGISIYGVANLQQAFKVLEMFTKESEGNKE
;
A
#
# COMPACT_ATOMS: atom_id res chain seq x y z
N MET A 1 24.49 -1.39 -45.41
CA MET A 1 23.80 -0.37 -44.61
C MET A 1 22.39 -0.89 -44.29
N ALA A 2 22.14 -1.32 -43.05
CA ALA A 2 20.81 -1.77 -42.62
C ALA A 2 19.89 -0.55 -42.52
N LYS A 3 18.71 -0.59 -43.17
CA LYS A 3 17.73 0.48 -43.14
C LYS A 3 17.12 0.53 -41.73
N SER A 4 17.22 1.67 -41.04
CA SER A 4 16.45 1.95 -39.81
C SER A 4 14.96 1.85 -40.11
N LYS A 5 14.22 1.13 -39.29
CA LYS A 5 12.77 0.99 -39.41
C LYS A 5 12.14 1.85 -38.29
N SER A 6 11.34 2.85 -38.66
CA SER A 6 10.55 3.60 -37.66
C SER A 6 9.35 2.78 -37.26
N VAL A 7 9.07 2.76 -35.94
CA VAL A 7 7.83 2.25 -35.34
C VAL A 7 7.26 3.32 -34.46
N TYR A 8 5.95 3.26 -34.24
CA TYR A 8 5.24 4.19 -33.36
C TYR A 8 4.87 3.45 -32.08
N ILE A 9 5.30 3.99 -30.94
CA ILE A 9 5.06 3.38 -29.62
C ILE A 9 4.10 4.28 -28.85
N CYS A 10 3.06 3.68 -28.27
CA CYS A 10 2.13 4.41 -27.41
C CYS A 10 2.80 4.76 -26.08
N SER A 11 2.86 6.04 -25.73
CA SER A 11 3.44 6.54 -24.46
C SER A 11 2.67 6.06 -23.21
N GLU A 12 1.39 5.67 -23.37
CA GLU A 12 0.56 5.22 -22.26
C GLU A 12 0.66 3.71 -21.96
N CYS A 13 0.67 2.87 -23.00
CA CYS A 13 0.62 1.42 -22.81
C CYS A 13 1.80 0.65 -23.40
N GLY A 14 2.73 1.36 -24.09
CA GLY A 14 3.91 0.74 -24.69
C GLY A 14 3.64 -0.13 -25.92
N GLN A 15 2.41 -0.18 -26.44
CA GLN A 15 2.10 -0.98 -27.64
C GLN A 15 2.76 -0.39 -28.86
N GLU A 16 3.42 -1.25 -29.65
CA GLU A 16 4.11 -0.88 -30.88
C GLU A 16 3.18 -0.97 -32.10
N TYR A 17 3.27 0.03 -32.99
CA TYR A 17 2.52 0.11 -34.23
C TYR A 17 3.47 0.37 -35.44
N PRO A 18 3.24 -0.25 -36.58
CA PRO A 18 4.04 -0.03 -37.76
C PRO A 18 3.77 1.31 -38.46
N LYS A 19 2.71 2.01 -38.08
CA LYS A 19 2.28 3.31 -38.61
C LYS A 19 1.65 4.14 -37.51
N TRP A 20 1.77 5.45 -37.61
CA TRP A 20 1.10 6.39 -36.73
C TRP A 20 -0.41 6.33 -36.88
N SER A 21 -1.13 6.37 -35.79
CA SER A 21 -2.57 6.56 -35.71
C SER A 21 -2.90 7.57 -34.60
N GLY A 22 -3.96 8.37 -34.80
CA GLY A 22 -4.35 9.37 -33.79
C GLY A 22 -4.86 8.77 -32.47
N ARG A 23 -5.15 7.45 -32.44
CA ARG A 23 -5.66 6.75 -31.27
C ARG A 23 -4.92 5.40 -31.11
N CYS A 24 -4.52 5.08 -29.92
CA CYS A 24 -3.99 3.75 -29.60
C CYS A 24 -5.14 2.72 -29.57
N ASN A 25 -5.03 1.65 -30.36
CA ASN A 25 -6.09 0.62 -30.43
C ASN A 25 -6.09 -0.28 -29.19
N THR A 26 -5.05 -0.28 -28.38
CA THR A 26 -4.91 -1.14 -27.20
C THR A 26 -5.46 -0.46 -25.95
N CYS A 27 -5.05 0.79 -25.64
CA CYS A 27 -5.51 1.49 -24.44
C CYS A 27 -6.56 2.57 -24.73
N GLY A 28 -6.82 2.89 -26.00
CA GLY A 28 -7.82 3.87 -26.41
C GLY A 28 -7.38 5.33 -26.29
N ALA A 29 -6.17 5.63 -25.81
CA ALA A 29 -5.66 6.97 -25.63
C ALA A 29 -5.42 7.68 -26.99
N TRP A 30 -5.64 9.01 -27.01
CA TRP A 30 -5.48 9.82 -28.22
C TRP A 30 -4.14 10.56 -28.21
N ASN A 31 -3.51 10.68 -29.39
CA ASN A 31 -2.25 11.41 -29.63
C ASN A 31 -1.06 10.92 -28.75
N THR A 32 -1.02 9.63 -28.44
CA THR A 32 0.00 9.00 -27.59
C THR A 32 1.01 8.15 -28.37
N LEU A 33 0.97 8.17 -29.69
CA LEU A 33 1.89 7.41 -30.54
C LEU A 33 3.08 8.27 -30.93
N GLU A 34 4.26 7.93 -30.39
CA GLU A 34 5.53 8.60 -30.65
C GLU A 34 6.39 7.77 -31.62
N GLU A 35 7.00 8.44 -32.61
CA GLU A 35 7.88 7.80 -33.57
C GLU A 35 9.22 7.45 -32.90
N THR A 36 9.58 6.18 -32.94
CA THR A 36 10.87 5.68 -32.42
C THR A 36 11.62 4.95 -33.55
N LEU A 37 12.86 5.34 -33.76
CA LEU A 37 13.73 4.68 -34.71
C LEU A 37 14.34 3.42 -34.07
N ILE A 38 13.90 2.25 -34.51
CA ILE A 38 14.53 0.99 -34.11
C ILE A 38 15.60 0.66 -35.15
N GLN A 39 16.86 0.72 -34.75
CA GLN A 39 17.88 0.01 -35.51
C GLN A 39 17.62 -1.49 -35.40
N PRO A 40 17.70 -2.28 -36.49
CA PRO A 40 17.57 -3.71 -36.35
C PRO A 40 18.61 -4.17 -35.33
N LYS A 41 18.17 -4.56 -34.17
CA LYS A 41 19.02 -5.22 -33.20
C LYS A 41 19.66 -6.37 -33.95
N SER A 42 20.96 -6.32 -34.15
CA SER A 42 21.72 -7.53 -34.13
C SER A 42 21.58 -8.07 -32.72
N HIS A 43 20.43 -8.64 -32.39
CA HIS A 43 20.35 -9.61 -31.32
C HIS A 43 21.27 -10.74 -31.73
N GLY A 44 22.54 -10.53 -31.48
CA GLY A 44 23.39 -11.61 -31.08
C GLY A 44 22.97 -12.06 -29.67
N LEU A 45 21.74 -12.54 -29.53
CA LEU A 45 21.59 -13.87 -29.04
C LEU A 45 22.57 -14.63 -29.96
N ALA A 46 23.80 -14.83 -29.48
CA ALA A 46 24.55 -15.96 -29.88
C ALA A 46 23.53 -17.11 -29.73
N ARG A 47 22.81 -17.41 -30.84
CA ARG A 47 22.28 -18.73 -31.03
C ARG A 47 23.52 -19.57 -30.87
N SER A 48 23.69 -20.10 -29.66
CA SER A 48 24.55 -21.23 -29.49
C SER A 48 24.00 -22.23 -30.50
N THR A 49 24.68 -22.34 -31.63
CA THR A 49 24.48 -23.39 -32.62
C THR A 49 24.99 -24.73 -32.08
N GLY A 50 25.08 -24.87 -30.79
CA GLY A 50 25.14 -26.13 -30.09
C GLY A 50 23.71 -26.50 -29.66
N GLY A 51 23.20 -27.60 -30.15
CA GLY A 51 21.91 -28.20 -29.74
C GLY A 51 21.85 -28.49 -28.25
N GLY A 52 21.74 -27.43 -27.46
CA GLY A 52 21.55 -27.47 -26.02
C GLY A 52 20.18 -28.10 -25.76
N ARG A 53 20.16 -29.29 -25.22
CA ARG A 53 18.95 -29.91 -24.67
C ARG A 53 18.36 -28.94 -23.65
N LEU A 54 17.06 -28.65 -23.76
CA LEU A 54 16.34 -27.92 -22.72
C LEU A 54 16.62 -28.63 -21.37
N PRO A 55 17.21 -27.97 -20.37
CA PRO A 55 17.44 -28.60 -19.08
C PRO A 55 16.08 -28.84 -18.43
N LEU A 56 15.67 -30.10 -18.33
CA LEU A 56 14.45 -30.52 -17.70
C LEU A 56 14.79 -31.02 -16.29
N SER A 57 14.23 -30.38 -15.27
CA SER A 57 14.29 -30.86 -13.87
C SER A 57 12.92 -31.31 -13.43
N SER A 58 12.83 -32.52 -12.86
CA SER A 58 11.58 -32.96 -12.23
C SER A 58 11.31 -32.14 -10.99
N ILE A 59 10.05 -31.72 -10.80
CA ILE A 59 9.65 -30.91 -9.63
C ILE A 59 9.97 -31.62 -8.31
N ASN A 60 9.93 -32.95 -8.30
CA ASN A 60 10.26 -33.77 -7.13
C ASN A 60 11.76 -33.83 -6.82
N ASN A 61 12.62 -33.48 -7.79
CA ASN A 61 14.07 -33.47 -7.64
C ASN A 61 14.61 -32.05 -7.32
N LEU A 62 13.74 -31.04 -7.39
CA LEU A 62 14.05 -29.72 -6.90
C LEU A 62 13.94 -29.76 -5.39
N SER A 63 15.07 -29.92 -4.69
CA SER A 63 15.11 -29.62 -3.28
C SER A 63 14.74 -28.15 -3.12
N PHE A 64 13.66 -27.87 -2.43
CA PHE A 64 13.44 -26.55 -1.84
C PHE A 64 14.54 -26.38 -0.78
N SER A 65 15.73 -25.98 -1.19
CA SER A 65 16.61 -25.25 -0.29
C SER A 65 15.81 -24.02 0.10
N ASP A 66 15.60 -23.83 1.41
CA ASP A 66 14.89 -22.69 1.96
C ASP A 66 15.23 -21.45 1.16
N GLU A 67 14.21 -20.79 0.56
CA GLU A 67 14.42 -19.54 -0.16
C GLU A 67 15.22 -18.63 0.76
N THR A 68 16.49 -18.37 0.40
CA THR A 68 17.34 -17.53 1.23
C THR A 68 16.75 -16.14 1.25
N ARG A 69 16.23 -15.73 2.40
CA ARG A 69 15.65 -14.41 2.63
C ARG A 69 16.55 -13.59 3.52
N TYR A 70 16.82 -12.38 3.09
CA TYR A 70 17.55 -11.41 3.89
C TYR A 70 16.56 -10.61 4.74
N LYS A 71 16.79 -10.55 6.05
CA LYS A 71 16.03 -9.67 6.94
C LYS A 71 16.46 -8.23 6.72
N THR A 72 15.49 -7.35 6.46
CA THR A 72 15.76 -5.95 6.16
C THR A 72 16.09 -5.11 7.39
N GLY A 73 15.93 -5.67 8.59
CA GLY A 73 16.03 -4.94 9.85
C GLY A 73 14.75 -4.18 10.22
N MET A 74 13.75 -4.20 9.33
CA MET A 74 12.45 -3.57 9.55
C MET A 74 11.33 -4.61 9.45
N SER A 75 10.72 -4.97 10.58
CA SER A 75 9.69 -6.02 10.65
C SER A 75 8.45 -5.70 9.80
N GLU A 76 8.10 -4.42 9.68
CA GLU A 76 6.98 -3.96 8.85
C GLU A 76 7.27 -4.13 7.35
N LEU A 77 8.51 -3.91 6.90
CA LEU A 77 8.90 -4.21 5.52
C LEU A 77 9.01 -5.72 5.27
N ASP A 78 9.64 -6.45 6.19
CA ASP A 78 9.75 -7.91 6.08
C ASP A 78 8.38 -8.59 5.97
N ARG A 79 7.38 -8.07 6.70
CA ARG A 79 5.99 -8.54 6.61
C ARG A 79 5.44 -8.40 5.19
N VAL A 80 5.56 -7.21 4.59
CA VAL A 80 5.05 -6.92 3.25
C VAL A 80 5.79 -7.72 2.19
N LEU A 81 7.09 -7.99 2.39
CA LEU A 81 7.89 -8.86 1.52
C LEU A 81 7.56 -10.35 1.67
N GLY A 82 6.74 -10.73 2.68
CA GLY A 82 6.41 -12.12 2.95
C GLY A 82 7.48 -12.85 3.77
N GLY A 83 8.21 -12.12 4.61
CA GLY A 83 9.20 -12.66 5.53
C GLY A 83 10.64 -12.19 5.29
N GLY A 84 10.87 -11.29 4.33
CA GLY A 84 12.18 -10.70 3.99
C GLY A 84 12.47 -10.67 2.50
N LEU A 85 13.58 -10.07 2.13
CA LEU A 85 14.03 -9.90 0.75
C LEU A 85 14.58 -11.21 0.19
N VAL A 86 13.99 -11.72 -0.89
CA VAL A 86 14.40 -12.99 -1.51
C VAL A 86 15.64 -12.78 -2.38
N LYS A 87 16.64 -13.65 -2.23
CA LYS A 87 17.85 -13.67 -3.04
C LYS A 87 17.49 -13.86 -4.53
N GLY A 88 18.10 -13.08 -5.41
CA GLY A 88 17.83 -13.13 -6.85
C GLY A 88 16.45 -12.53 -7.25
N SER A 89 15.77 -11.82 -6.37
CA SER A 89 14.51 -11.14 -6.67
C SER A 89 14.70 -9.71 -7.13
N LEU A 90 13.74 -9.20 -7.90
CA LEU A 90 13.63 -7.81 -8.30
C LEU A 90 12.38 -7.20 -7.69
N VAL A 91 12.56 -6.24 -6.77
CA VAL A 91 11.49 -5.52 -6.06
C VAL A 91 11.39 -4.10 -6.57
N LEU A 92 10.22 -3.69 -7.03
CA LEU A 92 9.92 -2.31 -7.40
C LEU A 92 9.27 -1.60 -6.21
N LEU A 93 9.86 -0.48 -5.78
CA LEU A 93 9.29 0.42 -4.78
C LEU A 93 8.77 1.68 -5.47
N GLY A 94 7.45 1.77 -5.65
CA GLY A 94 6.74 2.92 -6.21
C GLY A 94 6.22 3.86 -5.13
N GLY A 95 5.85 5.07 -5.54
CA GLY A 95 5.22 6.07 -4.67
C GLY A 95 5.52 7.50 -5.10
N ASP A 96 4.76 8.46 -4.55
CA ASP A 96 4.90 9.89 -4.86
C ASP A 96 6.33 10.40 -4.57
N PRO A 97 6.80 11.42 -5.34
CA PRO A 97 8.05 12.10 -5.02
C PRO A 97 8.01 12.72 -3.61
N GLY A 98 9.09 12.49 -2.82
CA GLY A 98 9.21 13.00 -1.46
C GLY A 98 8.42 12.21 -0.40
N ILE A 99 7.82 11.05 -0.71
CA ILE A 99 7.11 10.22 0.26
C ILE A 99 8.03 9.51 1.27
N GLY A 100 9.32 9.35 0.94
CA GLY A 100 10.32 8.70 1.80
C GLY A 100 10.95 7.43 1.25
N LYS A 101 10.77 7.09 -0.06
CA LYS A 101 11.32 5.88 -0.68
C LYS A 101 12.83 5.72 -0.48
N SER A 102 13.60 6.73 -0.89
CA SER A 102 15.06 6.72 -0.77
C SER A 102 15.53 6.73 0.70
N THR A 103 14.73 7.33 1.61
CA THR A 103 14.99 7.30 3.06
C THR A 103 14.85 5.87 3.58
N LEU A 104 13.72 5.20 3.27
CA LEU A 104 13.48 3.80 3.64
C LEU A 104 14.61 2.90 3.16
N LEU A 105 14.95 3.00 1.87
CA LEU A 105 15.98 2.13 1.28
C LEU A 105 17.36 2.39 1.86
N LEU A 106 17.73 3.64 2.15
CA LEU A 106 19.04 3.92 2.76
C LEU A 106 19.13 3.40 4.20
N GLN A 107 18.04 3.47 4.98
CA GLN A 107 17.98 2.86 6.31
C GLN A 107 18.10 1.34 6.26
N ILE A 108 17.43 0.70 5.29
CA ILE A 108 17.55 -0.75 5.05
C ILE A 108 18.97 -1.14 4.66
N CYS A 109 19.63 -0.33 3.80
CA CYS A 109 21.03 -0.55 3.46
C CYS A 109 21.92 -0.58 4.70
N GLY A 110 21.69 0.33 5.66
CA GLY A 110 22.44 0.34 6.92
C GLY A 110 22.28 -0.93 7.76
N CYS A 111 21.06 -1.48 7.77
CA CYS A 111 20.79 -2.75 8.47
C CYS A 111 21.42 -3.95 7.73
N LEU A 112 21.20 -4.05 6.43
CA LEU A 112 21.69 -5.15 5.61
C LEU A 112 23.23 -5.17 5.54
N ALA A 113 23.85 -4.00 5.46
CA ALA A 113 25.30 -3.86 5.33
C ALA A 113 26.09 -4.22 6.61
N GLN A 114 25.44 -4.64 7.68
CA GLN A 114 26.10 -5.18 8.87
C GLN A 114 26.72 -6.56 8.61
N ASP A 115 26.11 -7.37 7.77
CA ASP A 115 26.53 -8.75 7.47
C ASP A 115 26.50 -9.10 5.97
N LYS A 116 26.11 -8.15 5.11
CA LYS A 116 25.99 -8.29 3.65
C LYS A 116 26.73 -7.17 2.93
N THR A 117 27.10 -7.43 1.68
CA THR A 117 27.62 -6.39 0.77
C THR A 117 26.47 -5.75 0.04
N VAL A 118 26.25 -4.45 0.26
CA VAL A 118 25.16 -3.66 -0.33
C VAL A 118 25.73 -2.59 -1.24
N LEU A 119 25.22 -2.52 -2.47
CA LEU A 119 25.57 -1.49 -3.45
C LEU A 119 24.38 -0.57 -3.71
N TYR A 120 24.53 0.71 -3.35
CA TYR A 120 23.53 1.76 -3.61
C TYR A 120 23.94 2.59 -4.80
N ILE A 121 23.13 2.55 -5.86
CA ILE A 121 23.40 3.26 -7.12
C ILE A 121 22.34 4.34 -7.29
N SER A 122 22.78 5.58 -7.47
CA SER A 122 21.93 6.72 -7.75
C SER A 122 22.20 7.29 -9.13
N GLY A 123 21.14 7.52 -9.89
CA GLY A 123 21.21 8.29 -11.14
C GLY A 123 20.77 9.75 -10.97
N GLU A 124 20.35 10.16 -9.77
CA GLU A 124 19.85 11.52 -9.50
C GLU A 124 20.76 12.31 -8.57
N GLU A 125 21.34 11.65 -7.57
CA GLU A 125 22.13 12.28 -6.53
C GLU A 125 23.59 11.90 -6.62
N SER A 126 24.47 12.84 -6.30
CA SER A 126 25.90 12.57 -6.14
C SER A 126 26.19 11.77 -4.87
N GLU A 127 27.30 11.04 -4.85
CA GLU A 127 27.76 10.27 -3.69
C GLU A 127 27.85 11.13 -2.42
N ARG A 128 28.24 12.40 -2.55
CA ARG A 128 28.28 13.34 -1.43
C ARG A 128 26.90 13.66 -0.84
N GLN A 129 25.88 13.80 -1.68
CA GLN A 129 24.50 14.04 -1.24
C GLN A 129 23.94 12.80 -0.52
N ILE A 130 24.20 11.62 -1.07
CA ILE A 130 23.78 10.36 -0.44
C ILE A 130 24.50 10.21 0.91
N LYS A 131 25.79 10.50 1.00
CA LYS A 131 26.56 10.46 2.25
C LYS A 131 25.99 11.41 3.31
N LEU A 132 25.67 12.66 2.96
CA LEU A 132 25.05 13.61 3.88
C LEU A 132 23.68 13.11 4.39
N ARG A 133 22.89 12.45 3.54
CA ARG A 133 21.64 11.82 3.94
C ARG A 133 21.88 10.63 4.87
N ALA A 134 22.84 9.76 4.54
CA ALA A 134 23.23 8.62 5.37
C ALA A 134 23.65 9.08 6.78
N ASP A 135 24.47 10.13 6.88
CA ASP A 135 24.92 10.68 8.15
C ASP A 135 23.75 11.20 9.00
N ARG A 136 22.79 11.90 8.37
CA ARG A 136 21.56 12.36 9.05
C ARG A 136 20.71 11.20 9.58
N LEU A 137 20.66 10.09 8.85
CA LEU A 137 19.90 8.89 9.22
C LEU A 137 20.67 7.96 10.17
N GLY A 138 21.92 8.31 10.51
CA GLY A 138 22.78 7.46 11.33
C GLY A 138 23.21 6.16 10.63
N VAL A 139 23.16 6.13 9.29
CA VAL A 139 23.60 4.99 8.49
C VAL A 139 25.09 5.07 8.25
N ALA A 140 25.82 4.16 8.91
CA ALA A 140 27.25 3.97 8.73
C ALA A 140 27.57 2.48 8.74
N SER A 141 28.18 1.96 7.67
CA SER A 141 28.61 0.57 7.58
C SER A 141 29.68 0.41 6.53
N ASP A 142 30.68 -0.39 6.81
CA ASP A 142 31.78 -0.73 5.88
C ASP A 142 31.29 -1.63 4.72
N GLY A 143 30.14 -2.30 4.88
CA GLY A 143 29.51 -3.14 3.85
C GLY A 143 28.63 -2.37 2.86
N LEU A 144 28.45 -1.03 3.03
CA LEU A 144 27.64 -0.19 2.14
C LEU A 144 28.52 0.58 1.17
N TYR A 145 28.39 0.26 -0.11
CA TYR A 145 29.07 0.94 -1.22
C TYR A 145 28.08 1.83 -1.96
N ILE A 146 28.53 3.00 -2.41
CA ILE A 146 27.72 4.01 -3.09
C ILE A 146 28.36 4.33 -4.43
N SER A 147 27.56 4.44 -5.49
CA SER A 147 28.01 4.89 -6.80
C SER A 147 26.99 5.82 -7.45
N ALA A 148 27.47 6.88 -8.08
CA ALA A 148 26.67 7.77 -8.91
C ALA A 148 26.86 7.36 -10.39
N CYS A 149 25.93 6.53 -10.91
CA CYS A 149 25.97 5.99 -12.25
C CYS A 149 24.56 5.80 -12.81
N ASN A 150 24.36 6.08 -14.09
CA ASN A 150 23.09 5.90 -14.79
C ASN A 150 23.18 4.95 -16.01
N ASP A 151 24.38 4.45 -16.34
CA ASP A 151 24.60 3.52 -17.44
C ASP A 151 24.41 2.07 -16.97
N CYS A 152 23.39 1.40 -17.50
CA CYS A 152 23.02 0.04 -17.08
C CYS A 152 24.10 -0.99 -17.34
N ASP A 153 24.83 -0.87 -18.46
CA ASP A 153 25.86 -1.85 -18.82
C ASP A 153 27.04 -1.77 -17.85
N THR A 154 27.47 -0.55 -17.51
CA THR A 154 28.49 -0.28 -16.49
C THR A 154 28.08 -0.81 -15.13
N ILE A 155 26.80 -0.59 -14.73
CA ILE A 155 26.27 -1.08 -13.46
C ILE A 155 26.28 -2.62 -13.41
N ILE A 156 25.80 -3.28 -14.46
CA ILE A 156 25.73 -4.75 -14.53
C ILE A 156 27.14 -5.37 -14.47
N GLU A 157 28.10 -4.78 -15.16
CA GLU A 157 29.50 -5.24 -15.11
C GLU A 157 30.08 -5.07 -13.72
N GLY A 158 29.88 -3.89 -13.08
CA GLY A 158 30.30 -3.63 -11.70
C GLY A 158 29.69 -4.61 -10.70
N VAL A 159 28.39 -4.97 -10.85
CA VAL A 159 27.74 -5.99 -10.02
C VAL A 159 28.36 -7.38 -10.24
N ARG A 160 28.70 -7.72 -11.48
CA ARG A 160 29.35 -9.00 -11.81
C ARG A 160 30.74 -9.13 -11.19
N GLU A 161 31.51 -8.04 -11.21
CA GLU A 161 32.86 -8.01 -10.63
C GLU A 161 32.84 -8.03 -9.11
N ASN A 162 31.99 -7.18 -8.46
CA ASN A 162 32.00 -6.98 -7.01
C ASN A 162 31.08 -7.97 -6.28
N LYS A 163 30.17 -8.65 -6.94
CA LYS A 163 29.24 -9.66 -6.41
C LYS A 163 28.56 -9.24 -5.10
N PRO A 164 27.87 -8.09 -5.08
CA PRO A 164 27.12 -7.69 -3.91
C PRO A 164 25.95 -8.64 -3.64
N ASP A 165 25.51 -8.73 -2.39
CA ASP A 165 24.29 -9.49 -2.02
C ASP A 165 23.02 -8.73 -2.41
N VAL A 166 23.05 -7.40 -2.28
CA VAL A 166 21.88 -6.52 -2.53
C VAL A 166 22.32 -5.30 -3.34
N VAL A 167 21.51 -4.93 -4.33
CA VAL A 167 21.68 -3.72 -5.15
C VAL A 167 20.44 -2.85 -5.05
N ILE A 168 20.65 -1.55 -4.83
CA ILE A 168 19.59 -0.53 -4.89
C ILE A 168 19.81 0.34 -6.11
N ILE A 169 18.77 0.56 -6.92
CA ILE A 169 18.78 1.47 -8.09
C ILE A 169 17.81 2.62 -7.80
N ASP A 170 18.31 3.82 -7.61
CA ASP A 170 17.53 5.03 -7.27
C ASP A 170 17.82 6.18 -8.26
N SER A 171 16.98 6.38 -9.30
CA SER A 171 15.74 5.73 -9.67
C SER A 171 15.83 5.08 -11.07
N ILE A 172 14.91 4.16 -11.37
CA ILE A 172 14.87 3.49 -12.69
C ILE A 172 14.65 4.48 -13.83
N GLN A 173 14.02 5.62 -13.59
CA GLN A 173 13.74 6.64 -14.59
C GLN A 173 15.00 7.35 -15.10
N THR A 174 16.07 7.37 -14.34
CA THR A 174 17.34 7.98 -14.73
C THR A 174 18.29 7.02 -15.44
N MET A 175 18.00 5.71 -15.39
CA MET A 175 18.82 4.68 -16.00
C MET A 175 18.69 4.68 -17.51
N GLN A 176 19.79 4.33 -18.19
CA GLN A 176 19.87 4.24 -19.64
C GLN A 176 20.67 3.04 -20.11
N LEU A 177 20.28 2.50 -21.24
CA LEU A 177 21.05 1.60 -22.08
C LEU A 177 21.57 2.40 -23.26
N SER A 178 22.89 2.48 -23.42
CA SER A 178 23.54 3.31 -24.45
C SER A 178 23.21 2.88 -25.90
N GLU A 179 22.80 1.63 -26.08
CA GLU A 179 22.36 1.09 -27.37
C GLU A 179 20.99 1.62 -27.82
N LEU A 180 20.17 2.15 -26.91
CA LEU A 180 18.84 2.67 -27.19
C LEU A 180 18.91 4.16 -27.52
N GLN A 181 18.33 4.58 -28.63
CA GLN A 181 18.29 6.00 -29.05
C GLN A 181 17.23 6.83 -28.32
N SER A 182 16.38 6.19 -27.48
CA SER A 182 15.36 6.87 -26.68
C SER A 182 15.98 7.58 -25.48
N VAL A 183 15.38 8.70 -25.09
CA VAL A 183 15.87 9.47 -23.93
C VAL A 183 15.67 8.74 -22.60
N PRO A 184 16.54 8.95 -21.60
CA PRO A 184 16.32 8.43 -20.24
C PRO A 184 14.94 8.81 -19.71
N GLY A 185 14.29 7.91 -18.97
CA GLY A 185 12.93 8.11 -18.44
C GLY A 185 11.80 7.80 -19.43
N SER A 186 12.10 7.61 -20.72
CA SER A 186 11.10 7.12 -21.68
C SER A 186 10.66 5.69 -21.32
N LEU A 187 9.44 5.34 -21.71
CA LEU A 187 8.86 4.01 -21.45
C LEU A 187 9.76 2.87 -21.95
N VAL A 188 10.38 3.08 -23.11
CA VAL A 188 11.28 2.08 -23.73
C VAL A 188 12.54 1.89 -22.88
N GLN A 189 13.21 2.97 -22.48
CA GLN A 189 14.39 2.89 -21.61
C GLN A 189 14.05 2.23 -20.27
N VAL A 190 13.01 2.68 -19.60
CA VAL A 190 12.59 2.16 -18.29
C VAL A 190 12.28 0.66 -18.37
N ARG A 191 11.58 0.21 -19.43
CA ARG A 191 11.25 -1.20 -19.61
C ARG A 191 12.49 -2.06 -19.90
N GLU A 192 13.34 -1.62 -20.81
CA GLU A 192 14.53 -2.40 -21.20
C GLU A 192 15.59 -2.43 -20.10
N CYS A 193 15.81 -1.30 -19.38
CA CYS A 193 16.69 -1.27 -18.20
C CYS A 193 16.16 -2.20 -17.10
N THR A 194 14.84 -2.18 -16.84
CA THR A 194 14.23 -3.10 -15.84
C THR A 194 14.41 -4.56 -16.24
N SER A 195 14.27 -4.88 -17.55
CA SER A 195 14.49 -6.24 -18.07
C SER A 195 15.94 -6.68 -17.92
N ALA A 196 16.90 -5.78 -18.14
CA ALA A 196 18.33 -6.04 -17.95
C ALA A 196 18.67 -6.30 -16.48
N PHE A 197 18.15 -5.47 -15.55
CA PHE A 197 18.31 -5.69 -14.11
C PHE A 197 17.64 -6.97 -13.62
N MET A 198 16.47 -7.36 -14.19
CA MET A 198 15.85 -8.65 -13.88
C MET A 198 16.73 -9.82 -14.29
N GLN A 199 17.31 -9.78 -15.47
CA GLN A 199 18.24 -10.83 -15.95
C GLN A 199 19.49 -10.90 -15.07
N MET A 200 20.06 -9.75 -14.69
CA MET A 200 21.18 -9.66 -13.76
C MET A 200 20.83 -10.28 -12.42
N ALA A 201 19.69 -9.87 -11.80
CA ALA A 201 19.25 -10.38 -10.52
C ALA A 201 19.14 -11.92 -10.53
N LYS A 202 18.49 -12.48 -11.55
CA LYS A 202 18.28 -13.94 -11.68
C LYS A 202 19.59 -14.70 -11.96
N SER A 203 20.46 -14.17 -12.86
CA SER A 203 21.67 -14.88 -13.28
C SER A 203 22.80 -14.83 -12.24
N LEU A 204 22.89 -13.74 -11.47
CA LEU A 204 23.91 -13.55 -10.43
C LEU A 204 23.38 -13.85 -9.04
N GLU A 205 22.10 -14.20 -8.91
CA GLU A 205 21.43 -14.42 -7.62
C GLU A 205 21.55 -13.23 -6.65
N VAL A 206 21.47 -12.00 -7.16
CA VAL A 206 21.55 -10.75 -6.41
C VAL A 206 20.15 -10.19 -6.19
N ALA A 207 19.81 -9.82 -4.97
CA ALA A 207 18.53 -9.16 -4.70
C ALA A 207 18.60 -7.68 -5.12
N VAL A 208 17.57 -7.20 -5.84
CA VAL A 208 17.58 -5.84 -6.39
C VAL A 208 16.32 -5.08 -5.98
N PHE A 209 16.50 -3.87 -5.44
CA PHE A 209 15.43 -2.88 -5.31
C PHE A 209 15.53 -1.85 -6.44
N LEU A 210 14.41 -1.60 -7.12
CA LEU A 210 14.24 -0.49 -8.06
C LEU A 210 13.35 0.56 -7.44
N VAL A 211 13.78 1.81 -7.40
CA VAL A 211 12.91 2.94 -7.06
C VAL A 211 12.21 3.42 -8.32
N GLY A 212 10.88 3.58 -8.22
CA GLY A 212 10.05 4.15 -9.28
C GLY A 212 9.23 5.35 -8.78
N HIS A 213 9.13 6.41 -9.58
CA HIS A 213 8.24 7.53 -9.31
C HIS A 213 6.88 7.30 -9.98
N VAL A 214 5.79 7.50 -9.23
CA VAL A 214 4.41 7.44 -9.75
C VAL A 214 3.92 8.86 -9.90
N ASN A 215 3.44 9.23 -11.10
CA ASN A 215 2.72 10.49 -11.27
C ASN A 215 1.23 10.27 -10.99
N LYS A 216 0.60 11.22 -10.27
CA LYS A 216 -0.83 11.21 -9.94
C LYS A 216 -1.75 11.14 -11.16
N ASP A 217 -1.26 11.57 -12.33
CA ASP A 217 -2.02 11.65 -13.58
C ASP A 217 -1.82 10.44 -14.51
N GLY A 218 -1.08 9.42 -14.12
CA GLY A 218 -0.88 8.20 -14.92
C GLY A 218 -0.10 8.36 -16.23
N GLY A 219 0.53 9.53 -16.45
CA GLY A 219 0.99 9.95 -17.77
C GLY A 219 2.49 9.84 -18.09
N ILE A 220 3.30 9.17 -17.29
CA ILE A 220 4.70 8.84 -17.64
C ILE A 220 4.94 7.40 -17.19
N ALA A 221 5.83 6.67 -17.93
CA ALA A 221 6.20 5.28 -17.72
C ALA A 221 6.15 4.86 -16.24
N GLY A 222 4.92 4.66 -15.77
CA GLY A 222 4.62 4.41 -14.36
C GLY A 222 4.85 2.95 -14.01
N PRO A 223 4.83 2.60 -12.73
CA PRO A 223 5.02 1.24 -12.21
C PRO A 223 4.17 0.17 -12.91
N LYS A 224 2.99 0.51 -13.43
CA LYS A 224 2.10 -0.45 -14.12
C LYS A 224 2.74 -1.19 -15.28
N VAL A 225 3.63 -0.53 -16.04
CA VAL A 225 4.34 -1.19 -17.16
C VAL A 225 5.38 -2.18 -16.64
N LEU A 226 5.97 -1.89 -15.49
CA LEU A 226 7.00 -2.70 -14.86
C LEU A 226 6.44 -3.86 -14.03
N GLU A 227 5.17 -3.78 -13.61
CA GLU A 227 4.53 -4.79 -12.75
C GLU A 227 4.62 -6.21 -13.32
N HIS A 228 4.59 -6.34 -14.65
CA HIS A 228 4.70 -7.65 -15.30
C HIS A 228 6.13 -8.20 -15.30
N ILE A 229 7.14 -7.33 -15.28
CA ILE A 229 8.56 -7.70 -15.36
C ILE A 229 9.09 -8.10 -14.00
N VAL A 230 8.81 -7.31 -12.95
CA VAL A 230 9.35 -7.49 -11.60
C VAL A 230 8.66 -8.61 -10.81
N ASP A 231 9.31 -9.14 -9.78
CA ASP A 231 8.75 -10.19 -8.92
C ASP A 231 7.81 -9.62 -7.86
N THR A 232 8.16 -8.47 -7.28
CA THR A 232 7.39 -7.80 -6.23
C THR A 232 7.22 -6.32 -6.58
N VAL A 233 6.02 -5.79 -6.35
CA VAL A 233 5.69 -4.36 -6.48
C VAL A 233 5.16 -3.87 -5.16
N LEU A 234 5.84 -2.89 -4.59
CA LEU A 234 5.47 -2.20 -3.36
C LEU A 234 5.09 -0.77 -3.68
N TYR A 235 3.99 -0.29 -3.13
CA TYR A 235 3.60 1.12 -3.17
C TYR A 235 3.74 1.75 -1.80
N PHE A 236 4.45 2.87 -1.75
CA PHE A 236 4.60 3.68 -0.56
C PHE A 236 3.61 4.85 -0.66
N GLU A 237 2.59 4.81 0.18
CA GLU A 237 1.44 5.71 0.16
C GLU A 237 1.42 6.57 1.44
N GLY A 238 0.77 7.72 1.37
CA GLY A 238 0.55 8.60 2.53
C GLY A 238 0.39 10.06 2.12
N ASP A 239 -0.22 10.85 2.99
CA ASP A 239 -0.30 12.28 2.81
C ASP A 239 0.98 12.94 3.34
N LYS A 240 1.52 13.92 2.60
CA LYS A 240 2.71 14.67 3.00
C LYS A 240 2.49 15.50 4.28
N GLN A 241 1.23 15.81 4.59
CA GLN A 241 0.85 16.56 5.79
C GLN A 241 0.74 15.67 7.03
N LEU A 242 0.67 14.34 6.85
CA LEU A 242 0.59 13.37 7.93
C LEU A 242 1.95 12.72 8.16
N SER A 243 2.24 12.38 9.41
CA SER A 243 3.50 11.70 9.77
C SER A 243 3.56 10.26 9.25
N TYR A 244 2.41 9.64 9.00
CA TYR A 244 2.33 8.21 8.70
C TYR A 244 2.43 7.89 7.22
N ARG A 245 3.04 6.73 6.95
CA ARG A 245 3.22 6.15 5.61
C ARG A 245 2.81 4.70 5.64
N ILE A 246 2.11 4.26 4.62
CA ILE A 246 1.68 2.87 4.46
C ILE A 246 2.43 2.28 3.28
N LEU A 247 3.07 1.15 3.49
CA LEU A 247 3.68 0.35 2.46
C LEU A 247 2.76 -0.82 2.12
N ARG A 248 2.35 -0.91 0.87
CA ARG A 248 1.38 -1.91 0.39
C ARG A 248 1.98 -2.74 -0.76
N ALA A 249 1.79 -4.05 -0.73
CA ALA A 249 2.17 -4.91 -1.85
C ALA A 249 1.05 -4.94 -2.90
N ALA A 250 1.32 -4.46 -4.12
CA ALA A 250 0.41 -4.62 -5.27
C ALA A 250 0.64 -5.96 -6.00
N LYS A 251 1.87 -6.46 -5.95
CA LYS A 251 2.27 -7.77 -6.47
C LYS A 251 3.35 -8.36 -5.59
N ASN A 252 3.24 -9.64 -5.27
CA ASN A 252 4.28 -10.37 -4.55
C ASN A 252 4.27 -11.86 -4.96
N ARG A 253 5.34 -12.33 -5.63
CA ARG A 253 5.47 -13.74 -6.01
C ARG A 253 5.91 -14.63 -4.86
N PHE A 254 6.41 -14.03 -3.77
CA PHE A 254 7.02 -14.72 -2.63
C PHE A 254 6.20 -14.63 -1.36
N GLY A 255 5.03 -13.99 -1.42
CA GLY A 255 4.16 -13.80 -0.27
C GLY A 255 2.78 -13.26 -0.64
N SER A 256 1.99 -12.94 0.39
CA SER A 256 0.67 -12.35 0.23
C SER A 256 0.77 -10.91 -0.27
N THR A 257 -0.12 -10.49 -1.16
CA THR A 257 -0.31 -9.09 -1.55
C THR A 257 -1.22 -8.32 -0.59
N ASN A 258 -1.78 -9.01 0.39
CA ASN A 258 -2.71 -8.40 1.34
C ASN A 258 -2.01 -7.79 2.57
N GLU A 259 -0.68 -7.92 2.70
CA GLU A 259 0.03 -7.37 3.86
C GLU A 259 0.34 -5.89 3.67
N ILE A 260 0.27 -5.15 4.78
CA ILE A 260 0.71 -3.76 4.84
C ILE A 260 1.81 -3.56 5.90
N GLY A 261 2.68 -2.59 5.64
CA GLY A 261 3.64 -2.07 6.61
C GLY A 261 3.28 -0.62 6.96
N VAL A 262 3.35 -0.28 8.24
CA VAL A 262 3.06 1.08 8.70
C VAL A 262 4.31 1.72 9.25
N PHE A 263 4.61 2.92 8.78
CA PHE A 263 5.79 3.68 9.16
C PHE A 263 5.40 5.09 9.59
N GLU A 264 6.18 5.68 10.46
CA GLU A 264 6.08 7.07 10.84
C GLU A 264 7.32 7.83 10.37
N MET A 265 7.10 9.00 9.74
CA MET A 265 8.21 9.88 9.34
C MET A 265 8.60 10.76 10.51
N GLN A 266 9.83 10.59 10.97
CA GLN A 266 10.44 11.37 12.04
C GLN A 266 11.69 12.13 11.55
N ASP A 267 12.27 12.99 12.38
CA ASP A 267 13.47 13.76 12.05
C ASP A 267 14.67 12.87 11.68
N LYS A 268 14.76 11.68 12.31
CA LYS A 268 15.82 10.69 12.08
C LYS A 268 15.50 9.67 10.98
N GLY A 269 14.40 9.87 10.24
CA GLY A 269 13.97 8.98 9.16
C GLY A 269 12.63 8.30 9.40
N LEU A 270 12.45 7.12 8.85
CA LEU A 270 11.23 6.33 8.99
C LEU A 270 11.38 5.35 10.16
N GLU A 271 10.42 5.39 11.07
CA GLU A 271 10.26 4.42 12.14
C GLU A 271 9.08 3.50 11.87
N GLN A 272 9.24 2.22 12.17
CA GLN A 272 8.17 1.24 12.01
C GLN A 272 7.15 1.36 13.14
N VAL A 273 5.87 1.29 12.79
CA VAL A 273 4.77 1.34 13.76
C VAL A 273 4.30 -0.06 14.11
N GLU A 274 4.74 -0.58 15.23
CA GLU A 274 4.39 -1.93 15.68
C GLU A 274 2.90 -2.08 16.01
N ASN A 275 2.29 -1.02 16.55
CA ASN A 275 0.88 -0.98 16.92
C ASN A 275 0.12 0.19 16.30
N PRO A 276 -0.33 0.07 15.02
CA PRO A 276 -1.10 1.12 14.35
C PRO A 276 -2.40 1.47 15.06
N SER A 277 -3.08 0.50 15.72
CA SER A 277 -4.31 0.75 16.47
C SER A 277 -4.08 1.72 17.63
N ALA A 278 -3.02 1.51 18.41
CA ALA A 278 -2.69 2.40 19.54
C ALA A 278 -2.39 3.83 19.04
N MET A 279 -1.67 3.93 17.96
CA MET A 279 -1.31 5.20 17.33
C MET A 279 -2.54 5.96 16.82
N LEU A 280 -3.43 5.29 16.07
CA LEU A 280 -4.64 5.90 15.47
C LEU A 280 -5.71 6.30 16.52
N LEU A 281 -5.65 5.73 17.71
CA LEU A 281 -6.54 6.04 18.82
C LEU A 281 -5.94 7.05 19.82
N LEU A 282 -4.69 7.47 19.60
CA LEU A 282 -4.03 8.42 20.50
C LEU A 282 -4.72 9.79 20.46
N GLY A 283 -5.05 10.34 21.64
CA GLY A 283 -5.68 11.65 21.75
C GLY A 283 -7.18 11.67 21.46
N ARG A 284 -7.84 10.50 21.37
CA ARG A 284 -9.29 10.40 21.18
C ARG A 284 -10.03 11.16 22.30
N PRO A 285 -10.94 12.09 21.97
CA PRO A 285 -11.72 12.80 22.97
C PRO A 285 -12.77 11.88 23.59
N ALA A 286 -12.92 11.94 24.92
CA ALA A 286 -13.89 11.17 25.67
C ALA A 286 -15.23 11.93 25.80
N GLY A 287 -16.36 11.21 25.77
CA GLY A 287 -17.68 11.76 26.04
C GLY A 287 -18.18 12.75 24.97
N VAL A 288 -17.68 12.71 23.76
CA VAL A 288 -18.13 13.54 22.63
C VAL A 288 -19.02 12.73 21.70
N SER A 289 -20.16 13.32 21.29
CA SER A 289 -21.05 12.69 20.31
C SER A 289 -20.42 12.65 18.92
N GLY A 290 -20.86 11.68 18.09
CA GLY A 290 -20.39 11.54 16.73
C GLY A 290 -19.05 10.79 16.59
N ILE A 291 -18.48 10.27 17.68
CA ILE A 291 -17.20 9.54 17.66
C ILE A 291 -17.43 8.04 17.86
N THR A 292 -16.85 7.24 16.98
CA THR A 292 -16.87 5.78 17.05
C THR A 292 -15.49 5.20 16.81
N VAL A 293 -15.28 3.96 17.26
CA VAL A 293 -14.10 3.18 16.93
C VAL A 293 -14.51 1.99 16.09
N LEU A 294 -13.97 1.96 14.90
CA LEU A 294 -14.15 0.89 13.94
C LEU A 294 -12.97 -0.07 14.01
N CYS A 295 -13.22 -1.36 13.78
CA CYS A 295 -12.16 -2.31 13.47
C CYS A 295 -12.23 -2.66 11.98
N THR A 296 -11.28 -2.12 11.19
CA THR A 296 -11.04 -2.51 9.79
C THR A 296 -10.01 -3.61 9.69
N VAL A 297 -9.92 -4.31 8.55
CA VAL A 297 -8.84 -5.26 8.26
C VAL A 297 -8.14 -4.82 7.00
N GLU A 298 -6.87 -4.49 7.15
CA GLU A 298 -5.97 -4.18 6.06
C GLU A 298 -5.07 -5.39 5.80
N GLY A 299 -5.37 -6.11 4.69
CA GLY A 299 -4.72 -7.38 4.42
C GLY A 299 -5.15 -8.48 5.37
N THR A 300 -4.23 -8.92 6.24
CA THR A 300 -4.52 -9.85 7.34
C THR A 300 -4.52 -9.15 8.71
N ARG A 301 -4.19 -7.85 8.75
CA ARG A 301 -4.00 -7.10 9.99
C ARG A 301 -5.26 -6.35 10.38
N PRO A 302 -5.90 -6.66 11.53
CA PRO A 302 -6.95 -5.85 12.08
C PRO A 302 -6.35 -4.54 12.62
N ILE A 303 -7.02 -3.43 12.35
CA ILE A 303 -6.61 -2.09 12.77
C ILE A 303 -7.84 -1.37 13.34
N LEU A 304 -7.71 -0.81 14.53
CA LEU A 304 -8.72 0.07 15.09
C LEU A 304 -8.47 1.51 14.63
N ALA A 305 -9.51 2.16 14.16
CA ALA A 305 -9.47 3.54 13.71
C ALA A 305 -10.62 4.34 14.29
N GLU A 306 -10.34 5.59 14.65
CA GLU A 306 -11.35 6.53 15.07
C GLU A 306 -12.07 7.13 13.87
N VAL A 307 -13.40 7.13 13.93
CA VAL A 307 -14.29 7.79 12.98
C VAL A 307 -15.04 8.90 13.67
N GLN A 308 -15.00 10.07 13.08
CA GLN A 308 -15.73 11.25 13.56
C GLN A 308 -16.81 11.64 12.57
N ALA A 309 -18.03 11.82 13.03
CA ALA A 309 -19.15 12.37 12.29
C ALA A 309 -19.65 13.66 12.95
N LEU A 310 -19.56 14.77 12.23
CA LEU A 310 -20.17 16.03 12.65
C LEU A 310 -21.47 16.23 11.86
N VAL A 311 -22.57 16.37 12.59
CA VAL A 311 -23.91 16.61 12.04
C VAL A 311 -24.41 17.93 12.57
N SER A 312 -24.55 18.95 11.72
CA SER A 312 -25.00 20.29 12.13
C SER A 312 -26.15 20.77 11.26
N LYS A 313 -27.08 21.57 11.82
CA LYS A 313 -28.17 22.14 11.03
C LYS A 313 -27.60 22.98 9.88
N THR A 314 -28.11 22.73 8.65
CA THR A 314 -27.69 23.51 7.50
C THR A 314 -28.38 24.87 7.46
N SER A 315 -27.62 25.90 7.07
CA SER A 315 -28.16 27.24 6.72
C SER A 315 -28.34 27.41 5.21
N PHE A 316 -28.00 26.38 4.41
CA PHE A 316 -28.01 26.40 2.96
C PHE A 316 -29.24 25.67 2.39
N SER A 317 -29.63 26.03 1.17
CA SER A 317 -30.70 25.35 0.45
C SER A 317 -30.34 23.90 0.10
N ALA A 318 -29.05 23.58 -0.05
CA ALA A 318 -28.55 22.23 -0.26
C ALA A 318 -27.56 21.86 0.87
N PRO A 319 -27.83 20.78 1.63
CA PRO A 319 -26.94 20.33 2.70
C PRO A 319 -25.58 19.90 2.16
N ARG A 320 -24.52 20.27 2.89
CA ARG A 320 -23.15 19.88 2.55
C ARG A 320 -22.86 18.45 2.99
N ARG A 321 -22.12 17.74 2.18
CA ARG A 321 -21.63 16.38 2.49
C ARG A 321 -20.13 16.37 2.20
N MET A 322 -19.31 16.06 3.19
CA MET A 322 -17.86 15.99 3.05
C MET A 322 -17.32 14.75 3.75
N THR A 323 -16.34 14.11 3.12
CA THR A 323 -15.67 12.94 3.66
C THR A 323 -14.16 13.08 3.56
N THR A 324 -13.47 12.67 4.61
CA THR A 324 -12.02 12.46 4.61
C THR A 324 -11.77 11.02 5.08
N GLY A 325 -11.06 10.23 4.26
CA GLY A 325 -10.77 8.84 4.57
C GLY A 325 -11.93 7.85 4.37
N PHE A 326 -13.08 8.31 3.84
CA PHE A 326 -14.25 7.47 3.54
C PHE A 326 -14.87 7.86 2.20
N ASP A 327 -15.46 6.90 1.48
CA ASP A 327 -16.06 7.15 0.16
C ASP A 327 -17.32 8.00 0.24
N TYR A 328 -17.37 9.06 -0.56
CA TYR A 328 -18.52 9.98 -0.62
C TYR A 328 -19.81 9.31 -1.09
N SER A 329 -19.73 8.45 -2.11
CA SER A 329 -20.89 7.76 -2.65
C SER A 329 -21.47 6.79 -1.63
N ARG A 330 -20.60 6.11 -0.87
CA ARG A 330 -21.01 5.23 0.22
C ARG A 330 -21.67 6.01 1.37
N LEU A 331 -21.16 7.19 1.73
CA LEU A 331 -21.83 8.07 2.70
C LEU A 331 -23.26 8.42 2.25
N CYS A 332 -23.44 8.81 1.00
CA CYS A 332 -24.78 9.15 0.46
C CYS A 332 -25.75 7.97 0.54
N VAL A 333 -25.26 6.75 0.27
CA VAL A 333 -26.06 5.52 0.41
C VAL A 333 -26.47 5.29 1.87
N LEU A 334 -25.52 5.40 2.81
CA LEU A 334 -25.79 5.22 4.24
C LEU A 334 -26.81 6.24 4.76
N LEU A 335 -26.71 7.51 4.38
CA LEU A 335 -27.68 8.55 4.74
C LEU A 335 -29.09 8.20 4.24
N ALA A 336 -29.22 7.76 2.97
CA ALA A 336 -30.50 7.35 2.41
C ALA A 336 -31.10 6.12 3.14
N VAL A 337 -30.25 5.15 3.54
CA VAL A 337 -30.69 3.99 4.33
C VAL A 337 -31.15 4.43 5.72
N LEU A 338 -30.40 5.29 6.41
CA LEU A 338 -30.77 5.83 7.71
C LEU A 338 -32.10 6.55 7.66
N GLU A 339 -32.31 7.44 6.69
CA GLU A 339 -33.59 8.14 6.51
C GLU A 339 -34.75 7.18 6.23
N LYS A 340 -34.61 6.28 5.28
CA LYS A 340 -35.69 5.42 4.82
C LYS A 340 -36.05 4.30 5.81
N ARG A 341 -35.06 3.74 6.53
CA ARG A 341 -35.23 2.53 7.35
C ARG A 341 -35.35 2.82 8.84
N THR A 342 -34.87 3.98 9.29
CA THR A 342 -34.87 4.32 10.72
C THR A 342 -35.67 5.58 11.02
N GLY A 343 -36.01 6.38 10.01
CA GLY A 343 -36.77 7.62 10.14
C GLY A 343 -35.94 8.84 10.55
N TYR A 344 -34.61 8.70 10.69
CA TYR A 344 -33.72 9.82 11.01
C TYR A 344 -33.41 10.63 9.75
N ASN A 345 -33.91 11.86 9.67
CA ASN A 345 -33.81 12.72 8.51
C ASN A 345 -32.54 13.59 8.58
N PHE A 346 -31.67 13.46 7.57
CA PHE A 346 -30.44 14.25 7.39
C PHE A 346 -30.59 15.36 6.33
N GLY A 347 -31.78 15.50 5.72
CA GLY A 347 -32.03 16.48 4.66
C GLY A 347 -31.87 17.95 5.11
N GLY A 348 -32.00 18.23 6.40
CA GLY A 348 -31.79 19.56 6.98
C GLY A 348 -30.44 19.75 7.69
N TYR A 349 -29.48 18.85 7.48
CA TYR A 349 -28.21 18.87 8.19
C TYR A 349 -27.02 18.76 7.25
N ASP A 350 -25.99 19.54 7.51
CA ASP A 350 -24.65 19.34 6.95
C ASP A 350 -23.99 18.15 7.65
N VAL A 351 -23.29 17.31 6.89
CA VAL A 351 -22.65 16.09 7.40
C VAL A 351 -21.19 16.07 6.98
N TYR A 352 -20.32 15.87 7.95
CA TYR A 352 -18.89 15.75 7.76
C TYR A 352 -18.43 14.44 8.39
N ILE A 353 -17.69 13.62 7.62
CA ILE A 353 -17.05 12.39 8.11
C ILE A 353 -15.55 12.57 8.02
N ASN A 354 -14.86 12.23 9.09
CA ASN A 354 -13.41 12.22 9.14
C ASN A 354 -12.91 10.91 9.77
N VAL A 355 -12.03 10.21 9.07
CA VAL A 355 -11.27 9.08 9.60
C VAL A 355 -9.92 9.62 10.07
N ILE A 356 -9.63 9.44 11.35
CA ILE A 356 -8.42 9.97 11.98
C ILE A 356 -7.17 9.22 11.48
N GLY A 357 -6.04 9.94 11.40
CA GLY A 357 -4.76 9.38 11.00
C GLY A 357 -4.56 9.23 9.48
N GLY A 358 -5.49 9.76 8.66
CA GLY A 358 -5.38 9.75 7.19
C GLY A 358 -5.53 8.37 6.57
N LEU A 359 -6.07 7.40 7.32
CA LEU A 359 -6.39 6.09 6.82
C LEU A 359 -7.57 6.20 5.84
N LYS A 360 -7.42 5.59 4.66
CA LYS A 360 -8.53 5.44 3.71
C LYS A 360 -9.20 4.10 3.93
N ILE A 361 -10.49 4.13 4.28
CA ILE A 361 -11.26 2.93 4.56
C ILE A 361 -12.17 2.63 3.36
N ASP A 362 -11.83 1.57 2.64
CA ASP A 362 -12.60 1.09 1.48
C ASP A 362 -13.45 -0.16 1.83
N GLU A 363 -13.33 -0.67 3.07
CA GLU A 363 -13.97 -1.90 3.51
C GLU A 363 -15.42 -1.67 3.94
N PRO A 364 -16.42 -2.45 3.43
CA PRO A 364 -17.83 -2.33 3.83
C PRO A 364 -18.09 -2.57 5.32
N ALA A 365 -17.20 -3.27 6.03
CA ALA A 365 -17.30 -3.48 7.47
C ALA A 365 -17.31 -2.17 8.30
N SER A 366 -16.92 -1.05 7.71
CA SER A 366 -16.94 0.28 8.31
C SER A 366 -18.34 0.90 8.41
N ASP A 367 -19.29 0.43 7.61
CA ASP A 367 -20.62 1.04 7.48
C ASP A 367 -21.34 1.19 8.83
N LEU A 368 -21.29 0.15 9.68
CA LEU A 368 -21.94 0.18 10.99
C LEU A 368 -21.35 1.28 11.86
N ALA A 369 -20.03 1.44 11.89
CA ALA A 369 -19.36 2.48 12.67
C ALA A 369 -19.75 3.88 12.17
N ILE A 370 -19.74 4.09 10.83
CA ILE A 370 -20.17 5.36 10.21
C ILE A 370 -21.64 5.64 10.53
N ALA A 371 -22.54 4.66 10.39
CA ALA A 371 -23.97 4.82 10.69
C ALA A 371 -24.23 5.16 12.16
N LEU A 372 -23.48 4.54 13.08
CA LEU A 372 -23.60 4.80 14.51
C LEU A 372 -22.97 6.15 14.90
N ALA A 373 -21.89 6.57 14.25
CA ALA A 373 -21.32 7.92 14.41
C ALA A 373 -22.32 9.00 13.95
N LEU A 374 -22.95 8.80 12.78
CA LEU A 374 -24.00 9.70 12.28
C LEU A 374 -25.21 9.78 13.21
N TYR A 375 -25.66 8.63 13.73
CA TYR A 375 -26.75 8.58 14.70
C TYR A 375 -26.39 9.32 16.00
N SER A 376 -25.21 9.05 16.55
CA SER A 376 -24.67 9.71 17.74
C SER A 376 -24.58 11.23 17.55
N GLY A 377 -24.02 11.70 16.44
CA GLY A 377 -23.91 13.13 16.14
C GLY A 377 -25.27 13.83 15.91
N LEU A 378 -26.24 13.13 15.27
CA LEU A 378 -27.58 13.68 15.07
C LEU A 378 -28.39 13.80 16.38
N ARG A 379 -28.21 12.83 17.28
CA ARG A 379 -28.95 12.74 18.55
C ARG A 379 -28.20 13.44 19.70
N ASP A 380 -26.97 13.85 19.48
CA ASP A 380 -26.05 14.38 20.49
C ASP A 380 -25.85 13.43 21.68
N ILE A 381 -25.73 12.14 21.40
CA ILE A 381 -25.55 11.08 22.38
C ILE A 381 -24.14 10.53 22.29
N PRO A 382 -23.24 10.73 23.25
CA PRO A 382 -21.90 10.16 23.24
C PRO A 382 -21.93 8.62 23.27
N ILE A 383 -21.01 8.00 22.52
CA ILE A 383 -20.78 6.57 22.56
C ILE A 383 -19.67 6.29 23.58
N GLY A 384 -19.81 5.21 24.35
CA GLY A 384 -18.81 4.83 25.35
C GLY A 384 -17.42 4.63 24.72
N ASP A 385 -16.39 5.10 25.43
CA ASP A 385 -15.00 5.03 24.96
C ASP A 385 -14.46 3.61 24.87
N ASP A 386 -15.16 2.66 25.46
CA ASP A 386 -14.84 1.24 25.55
C ASP A 386 -15.56 0.37 24.49
N VAL A 387 -16.21 0.99 23.48
CA VAL A 387 -17.01 0.31 22.48
C VAL A 387 -16.30 0.33 21.12
N ALA A 388 -16.00 -0.84 20.56
CA ALA A 388 -15.58 -1.01 19.18
C ALA A 388 -16.73 -1.60 18.35
N MET A 389 -16.75 -1.32 17.04
CA MET A 389 -17.83 -1.78 16.18
C MET A 389 -17.41 -2.03 14.75
N PHE A 390 -18.09 -2.97 14.08
CA PHE A 390 -17.93 -3.23 12.65
C PHE A 390 -19.11 -4.03 12.10
N GLY A 391 -19.43 -3.82 10.83
CA GLY A 391 -20.50 -4.52 10.12
C GLY A 391 -20.85 -3.82 8.81
N GLU A 392 -21.24 -4.56 7.80
CA GLU A 392 -21.74 -4.01 6.55
C GLU A 392 -23.23 -3.69 6.68
N VAL A 393 -23.65 -2.52 6.18
CA VAL A 393 -25.06 -2.10 6.17
C VAL A 393 -25.66 -2.29 4.77
N GLY A 394 -26.68 -3.15 4.67
CA GLY A 394 -27.43 -3.34 3.44
C GLY A 394 -28.51 -2.27 3.23
N LEU A 395 -29.03 -2.16 1.99
CA LEU A 395 -30.06 -1.17 1.62
C LEU A 395 -31.41 -1.36 2.36
N GLY A 396 -31.64 -2.54 2.93
CA GLY A 396 -32.79 -2.82 3.79
C GLY A 396 -32.59 -2.36 5.23
N GLY A 397 -31.40 -1.87 5.61
CA GLY A 397 -31.01 -1.54 6.99
C GLY A 397 -30.58 -2.77 7.80
N GLU A 398 -30.42 -3.92 7.14
CA GLU A 398 -29.86 -5.13 7.75
C GLU A 398 -28.34 -5.00 7.96
N ILE A 399 -27.82 -5.65 9.02
CA ILE A 399 -26.39 -5.75 9.28
C ILE A 399 -25.88 -7.11 8.81
N ARG A 400 -24.99 -7.09 7.83
CA ARG A 400 -24.44 -8.26 7.16
C ARG A 400 -23.13 -8.71 7.80
N ALA A 401 -22.86 -10.02 7.64
CA ALA A 401 -21.62 -10.63 8.11
C ALA A 401 -20.40 -10.04 7.39
N VAL A 402 -19.31 -9.92 8.14
CA VAL A 402 -18.02 -9.46 7.65
C VAL A 402 -16.96 -10.54 7.84
N SER A 403 -15.88 -10.46 7.08
CA SER A 403 -14.72 -11.34 7.19
C SER A 403 -13.93 -11.06 8.47
N HIS A 404 -13.09 -12.01 8.88
CA HIS A 404 -12.09 -11.87 9.96
C HIS A 404 -12.68 -11.42 11.32
N ILE A 405 -13.90 -11.90 11.65
CA ILE A 405 -14.55 -11.47 12.90
C ILE A 405 -13.71 -11.78 14.15
N ARG A 406 -13.03 -12.94 14.18
CA ARG A 406 -12.20 -13.35 15.32
C ARG A 406 -11.04 -12.39 15.55
N GLU A 407 -10.35 -12.06 14.46
CA GLU A 407 -9.20 -11.17 14.45
C GLU A 407 -9.60 -9.76 14.90
N ARG A 408 -10.74 -9.26 14.42
CA ARG A 408 -11.29 -7.95 14.80
C ARG A 408 -11.65 -7.89 16.30
N VAL A 409 -12.32 -8.92 16.81
CA VAL A 409 -12.70 -8.99 18.23
C VAL A 409 -11.46 -9.11 19.12
N ARG A 410 -10.49 -9.93 18.75
CA ARG A 410 -9.20 -10.06 19.45
C ARG A 410 -8.45 -8.75 19.51
N GLU A 411 -8.40 -8.02 18.38
CA GLU A 411 -7.74 -6.71 18.33
C GLU A 411 -8.43 -5.69 19.21
N ALA A 412 -9.77 -5.63 19.20
CA ALA A 412 -10.52 -4.75 20.09
C ALA A 412 -10.24 -5.09 21.57
N ALA A 413 -10.26 -6.37 21.93
CA ALA A 413 -9.94 -6.82 23.29
C ALA A 413 -8.49 -6.49 23.67
N ARG A 414 -7.52 -6.75 22.77
CA ARG A 414 -6.10 -6.44 22.97
C ARG A 414 -5.85 -4.95 23.24
N MET A 415 -6.66 -4.09 22.61
CA MET A 415 -6.61 -2.63 22.78
C MET A 415 -7.39 -2.12 24.00
N GLY A 416 -7.95 -3.02 24.82
CA GLY A 416 -8.62 -2.67 26.08
C GLY A 416 -10.10 -2.29 25.93
N PHE A 417 -10.72 -2.54 24.78
CA PHE A 417 -12.17 -2.35 24.62
C PHE A 417 -12.93 -3.41 25.40
N SER A 418 -13.98 -3.02 26.12
CA SER A 418 -14.81 -3.92 26.93
C SER A 418 -16.06 -4.41 26.20
N LYS A 419 -16.47 -3.71 25.12
CA LYS A 419 -17.69 -3.99 24.36
C LYS A 419 -17.42 -3.95 22.86
N CYS A 420 -18.08 -4.86 22.12
CA CYS A 420 -18.00 -4.90 20.67
C CYS A 420 -19.38 -5.10 20.06
N ILE A 421 -19.79 -4.21 19.13
CA ILE A 421 -21.04 -4.34 18.36
C ILE A 421 -20.71 -4.98 17.01
N VAL A 422 -21.30 -6.15 16.73
CA VAL A 422 -20.97 -6.96 15.57
C VAL A 422 -22.22 -7.47 14.85
N PRO A 423 -22.14 -7.90 13.59
CA PRO A 423 -23.26 -8.54 12.92
C PRO A 423 -23.70 -9.82 13.64
N LYS A 424 -24.99 -9.96 13.93
CA LYS A 424 -25.54 -11.16 14.58
C LYS A 424 -25.23 -12.44 13.78
N SER A 425 -25.25 -12.35 12.47
CA SER A 425 -24.92 -13.45 11.56
C SER A 425 -23.46 -13.91 11.64
N SER A 426 -22.55 -13.05 12.10
CA SER A 426 -21.13 -13.39 12.28
C SER A 426 -20.84 -14.14 13.58
N LEU A 427 -21.71 -14.09 14.58
CA LEU A 427 -21.52 -14.75 15.89
C LEU A 427 -21.28 -16.27 15.77
N LYS A 428 -21.86 -16.90 14.75
CA LYS A 428 -21.65 -18.34 14.47
C LYS A 428 -20.20 -18.69 14.11
N ASN A 429 -19.41 -17.71 13.66
CA ASN A 429 -18.02 -17.86 13.26
C ASN A 429 -17.04 -17.60 14.41
N LEU A 430 -17.54 -17.17 15.58
CA LEU A 430 -16.75 -17.05 16.81
C LEU A 430 -16.66 -18.42 17.49
N ASP A 431 -15.50 -18.69 18.06
CA ASP A 431 -15.32 -19.91 18.86
C ASP A 431 -15.96 -19.71 20.24
N LYS A 432 -16.98 -20.49 20.53
CA LYS A 432 -17.71 -20.39 21.80
C LYS A 432 -16.88 -20.85 23.02
N SER A 433 -15.81 -21.60 22.78
CA SER A 433 -14.88 -22.05 23.82
C SER A 433 -13.82 -21.01 24.17
N GLU A 434 -13.62 -20.01 23.31
CA GLU A 434 -12.63 -18.94 23.49
C GLU A 434 -13.22 -17.81 24.34
N ASN A 435 -12.53 -17.45 25.42
CA ASN A 435 -12.84 -16.23 26.16
C ASN A 435 -12.12 -15.05 25.52
N TYR A 436 -12.83 -14.22 24.80
CA TYR A 436 -12.28 -13.03 24.14
C TYR A 436 -11.97 -11.88 25.10
N GLY A 437 -12.40 -11.94 26.37
CA GLY A 437 -12.22 -10.85 27.35
C GLY A 437 -13.02 -9.58 27.05
N ILE A 438 -13.98 -9.64 26.14
CA ILE A 438 -14.81 -8.52 25.68
C ILE A 438 -16.27 -8.97 25.51
N SER A 439 -17.23 -8.11 25.89
CA SER A 439 -18.66 -8.36 25.71
C SER A 439 -19.08 -8.13 24.27
N ILE A 440 -19.67 -9.13 23.61
CA ILE A 440 -20.01 -9.10 22.17
C ILE A 440 -21.51 -8.98 21.99
N TYR A 441 -21.96 -7.90 21.34
CA TYR A 441 -23.36 -7.58 21.09
C TYR A 441 -23.67 -7.79 19.60
N GLY A 442 -24.40 -8.86 19.30
CA GLY A 442 -24.81 -9.20 17.94
C GLY A 442 -26.07 -8.48 17.51
N VAL A 443 -25.99 -7.65 16.46
CA VAL A 443 -27.11 -6.88 15.90
C VAL A 443 -27.48 -7.35 14.49
N ALA A 444 -28.78 -7.40 14.20
CA ALA A 444 -29.29 -7.85 12.89
C ALA A 444 -29.65 -6.68 11.96
N ASN A 445 -29.92 -5.51 12.52
CA ASN A 445 -30.30 -4.30 11.77
C ASN A 445 -29.93 -3.03 12.54
N LEU A 446 -30.00 -1.86 11.90
CA LEU A 446 -29.66 -0.56 12.45
C LEU A 446 -30.47 -0.22 13.71
N GLN A 447 -31.79 -0.55 13.74
CA GLN A 447 -32.64 -0.26 14.91
C GLN A 447 -32.16 -1.01 16.17
N GLN A 448 -31.72 -2.26 16.01
CA GLN A 448 -31.12 -3.01 17.14
C GLN A 448 -29.78 -2.40 17.57
N ALA A 449 -28.96 -1.94 16.62
CA ALA A 449 -27.69 -1.29 16.93
C ALA A 449 -27.89 0.00 17.73
N PHE A 450 -28.87 0.84 17.38
CA PHE A 450 -29.22 2.04 18.14
C PHE A 450 -29.69 1.72 19.56
N LYS A 451 -30.54 0.70 19.74
CA LYS A 451 -30.99 0.26 21.08
C LYS A 451 -29.83 -0.20 21.95
N VAL A 452 -28.86 -0.89 21.38
CA VAL A 452 -27.64 -1.31 22.10
C VAL A 452 -26.83 -0.10 22.56
N LEU A 453 -26.67 0.94 21.70
CA LEU A 453 -26.00 2.18 22.09
C LEU A 453 -26.77 2.92 23.24
N GLU A 454 -28.07 3.06 23.10
CA GLU A 454 -28.88 3.71 24.13
C GLU A 454 -28.82 2.97 25.48
N MET A 455 -28.68 1.64 25.45
CA MET A 455 -28.46 0.84 26.67
C MET A 455 -27.11 1.20 27.31
N PHE A 456 -26.05 1.31 26.55
CA PHE A 456 -24.73 1.67 27.07
C PHE A 456 -24.69 3.07 27.70
N THR A 457 -25.40 4.03 27.10
CA THR A 457 -25.49 5.40 27.64
C THR A 457 -26.16 5.40 29.02
N LYS A 458 -27.24 4.65 29.18
CA LYS A 458 -27.95 4.53 30.50
C LYS A 458 -27.10 3.84 31.57
N GLU A 459 -26.31 2.82 31.21
CA GLU A 459 -25.39 2.15 32.11
C GLU A 459 -24.29 3.10 32.63
N SER A 460 -23.79 3.99 31.75
CA SER A 460 -22.77 4.97 32.12
C SER A 460 -23.30 6.13 33.00
N GLU A 461 -24.56 6.48 32.87
CA GLU A 461 -25.23 7.47 33.72
C GLU A 461 -25.53 6.90 35.12
N GLY A 462 -26.00 5.64 35.20
CA GLY A 462 -26.31 4.97 36.47
C GLY A 462 -25.08 4.60 37.32
N ASN A 463 -23.89 4.56 36.76
CA ASN A 463 -22.63 4.33 37.47
C ASN A 463 -21.98 5.63 38.00
N LYS A 464 -22.52 6.80 37.67
CA LYS A 464 -22.04 8.11 38.14
C LYS A 464 -22.85 8.66 39.35
N GLU A 465 -23.96 8.02 39.69
CA GLU A 465 -24.70 8.24 40.94
C GLU A 465 -24.24 7.23 42.03
#